data_42d9e99f469ae97d82a32cdcfbf19f60
#
_entry.id   42d9e99f469ae97d82a32cdcfbf19f60
#
_cell.length_a   1.000
_cell.length_b   1.000
_cell.length_c   1.000
_cell.angle_alpha   90.00
_cell.angle_beta   90.00
_cell.angle_gamma   90.00
#
_symmetry.space_group_name_H-M   'P 1'
#
loop_
_entity.id
_entity.type
_entity.pdbx_description
1 polymer ?
#
loop_
_entity_poly.entity_id
_entity_poly.type
_entity_poly.pdbx_seq_one_letter_code
_entity_poly.pdbx_strand_id
1 'polypeptide(L)'
;MDDERVKKLVRELIIEIGEDPTREGLKGTPERIANMYKEIFSGYDSDSELSVQFSEDSDTVIVRDIQYYSMCEHHMLPFYGKISIAYSPNGRVFGVSKLVRLVEKHSKRLQIQERITKSVADELYSQGVKGVAVVAEGNHMCMQMRGVRNDAKMTSNAFRGVFQNDAAKTAILAMIRRTSEPSY
;
A
#
# COMPACT_ATOMS: atom_id res chain seq x y z
N MET A 1 -6.09 16.60 9.61
CA MET A 1 -6.27 15.94 10.95
C MET A 1 -6.09 16.99 12.04
N ASP A 2 -6.90 16.96 13.11
CA ASP A 2 -6.78 17.88 14.26
C ASP A 2 -5.77 17.30 15.27
N ASP A 3 -4.60 17.91 15.34
CA ASP A 3 -3.47 17.44 16.16
C ASP A 3 -3.77 17.48 17.66
N GLU A 4 -4.36 18.58 18.14
CA GLU A 4 -4.61 18.75 19.57
C GLU A 4 -5.66 17.74 20.06
N ARG A 5 -6.66 17.48 19.23
CA ARG A 5 -7.65 16.45 19.51
C ARG A 5 -7.04 15.05 19.52
N VAL A 6 -6.16 14.73 18.57
CA VAL A 6 -5.46 13.43 18.56
C VAL A 6 -4.58 13.27 19.80
N LYS A 7 -3.80 14.29 20.17
CA LYS A 7 -2.98 14.28 21.38
C LYS A 7 -3.80 14.00 22.63
N LYS A 8 -4.97 14.66 22.74
CA LYS A 8 -5.88 14.45 23.87
C LYS A 8 -6.38 13.00 23.91
N LEU A 9 -6.86 12.47 22.80
CA LEU A 9 -7.36 11.10 22.70
C LEU A 9 -6.28 10.05 23.03
N VAL A 10 -5.05 10.27 22.56
CA VAL A 10 -3.92 9.40 22.90
C VAL A 10 -3.60 9.43 24.38
N ARG A 11 -3.62 10.61 25.01
CA ARG A 11 -3.42 10.75 26.46
C ARG A 11 -4.50 10.00 27.24
N GLU A 12 -5.76 10.14 26.86
CA GLU A 12 -6.87 9.42 27.46
C GLU A 12 -6.70 7.90 27.29
N LEU A 13 -6.33 7.43 26.09
CA LEU A 13 -6.07 6.02 25.85
C LEU A 13 -4.95 5.47 26.75
N ILE A 14 -3.85 6.21 26.94
CA ILE A 14 -2.76 5.82 27.85
C ILE A 14 -3.29 5.59 29.26
N ILE A 15 -4.17 6.46 29.74
CA ILE A 15 -4.80 6.32 31.07
C ILE A 15 -5.70 5.08 31.13
N GLU A 16 -6.55 4.88 30.11
CA GLU A 16 -7.52 3.77 30.07
C GLU A 16 -6.85 2.38 30.00
N ILE A 17 -5.66 2.28 29.41
CA ILE A 17 -4.89 1.02 29.43
C ILE A 17 -4.11 0.81 30.74
N GLY A 18 -4.24 1.73 31.72
CA GLY A 18 -3.65 1.61 33.04
C GLY A 18 -2.24 2.20 33.20
N GLU A 19 -1.81 3.06 32.27
CA GLU A 19 -0.50 3.69 32.29
C GLU A 19 -0.55 5.16 32.79
N ASP A 20 0.58 5.64 33.29
CA ASP A 20 0.76 7.05 33.68
C ASP A 20 1.30 7.88 32.50
N PRO A 21 0.49 8.77 31.91
CA PRO A 21 0.92 9.61 30.78
C PRO A 21 1.96 10.67 31.17
N THR A 22 2.23 10.86 32.48
CA THR A 22 3.21 11.85 32.98
C THR A 22 4.61 11.27 33.17
N ARG A 23 4.75 9.94 33.19
CA ARG A 23 6.08 9.31 33.31
C ARG A 23 6.97 9.66 32.11
N GLU A 24 8.27 9.75 32.33
CA GLU A 24 9.26 10.24 31.36
C GLU A 24 9.13 9.62 29.98
N GLY A 25 8.98 8.30 29.86
CA GLY A 25 8.86 7.58 28.58
C GLY A 25 7.56 7.88 27.81
N LEU A 26 6.48 8.28 28.50
CA LEU A 26 5.15 8.53 27.89
C LEU A 26 4.81 10.01 27.72
N LYS A 27 5.49 10.92 28.42
CA LYS A 27 5.21 12.37 28.39
C LYS A 27 5.14 12.94 26.97
N GLY A 28 6.02 12.49 26.06
CA GLY A 28 6.03 12.92 24.66
C GLY A 28 5.25 12.03 23.69
N THR A 29 4.61 10.95 24.14
CA THR A 29 3.93 9.97 23.29
C THR A 29 2.74 10.56 22.51
N PRO A 30 1.87 11.40 23.12
CA PRO A 30 0.78 12.01 22.38
C PRO A 30 1.24 12.82 21.17
N GLU A 31 2.31 13.61 21.31
CA GLU A 31 2.91 14.40 20.24
C GLU A 31 3.49 13.49 19.14
N ARG A 32 4.27 12.48 19.55
CA ARG A 32 4.87 11.53 18.60
C ARG A 32 3.83 10.78 17.79
N ILE A 33 2.73 10.35 18.42
CA ILE A 33 1.63 9.64 17.73
C ILE A 33 0.89 10.59 16.77
N ALA A 34 0.60 11.82 17.17
CA ALA A 34 -0.04 12.79 16.28
C ALA A 34 0.81 13.04 15.01
N ASN A 35 2.11 13.24 15.17
CA ASN A 35 3.04 13.42 14.04
C ASN A 35 3.15 12.15 13.18
N MET A 36 3.25 10.97 13.78
CA MET A 36 3.26 9.70 13.07
C MET A 36 1.97 9.50 12.24
N TYR A 37 0.80 9.85 12.78
CA TYR A 37 -0.47 9.69 12.09
C TYR A 37 -0.60 10.60 10.87
N LYS A 38 -0.01 11.79 10.87
CA LYS A 38 0.07 12.62 9.66
C LYS A 38 0.79 11.92 8.53
N GLU A 39 1.85 11.19 8.85
CA GLU A 39 2.64 10.47 7.86
C GLU A 39 1.92 9.21 7.37
N ILE A 40 1.52 8.32 8.29
CA ILE A 40 0.95 7.02 7.92
C ILE A 40 -0.47 7.09 7.36
N PHE A 41 -1.18 8.21 7.57
CA PHE A 41 -2.49 8.49 6.99
C PHE A 41 -2.48 9.58 5.91
N SER A 42 -1.31 9.95 5.40
CA SER A 42 -1.16 10.97 4.35
C SER A 42 -1.85 10.60 3.03
N GLY A 43 -2.20 9.34 2.82
CA GLY A 43 -2.96 8.90 1.66
C GLY A 43 -4.36 9.52 1.56
N TYR A 44 -4.95 9.98 2.67
CA TYR A 44 -6.24 10.68 2.64
C TYR A 44 -6.16 12.08 2.04
N ASP A 45 -5.00 12.73 2.16
CA ASP A 45 -4.75 14.10 1.70
C ASP A 45 -3.92 14.12 0.40
N SER A 46 -3.70 12.96 -0.23
CA SER A 46 -2.85 12.83 -1.41
C SER A 46 -3.61 13.15 -2.69
N ASP A 47 -3.27 14.28 -3.31
CA ASP A 47 -3.64 14.66 -4.68
C ASP A 47 -2.65 14.13 -5.73
N SER A 48 -1.97 13.01 -5.44
CA SER A 48 -0.95 12.48 -6.34
C SER A 48 -1.60 12.05 -7.67
N GLU A 49 -1.55 12.94 -8.65
CA GLU A 49 -1.94 12.64 -10.01
C GLU A 49 -0.86 11.81 -10.72
N LEU A 50 -1.29 10.88 -11.57
CA LEU A 50 -0.44 10.15 -12.51
C LEU A 50 -0.08 11.02 -13.73
N SER A 51 0.26 12.31 -13.48
CA SER A 51 0.38 13.35 -14.50
C SER A 51 1.67 13.29 -15.32
N VAL A 52 2.72 12.60 -14.83
CA VAL A 52 4.00 12.52 -15.57
C VAL A 52 3.99 11.27 -16.43
N GLN A 53 3.72 11.48 -17.70
CA GLN A 53 3.73 10.46 -18.75
C GLN A 53 4.70 10.89 -19.85
N PHE A 54 5.35 9.91 -20.47
CA PHE A 54 6.25 10.11 -21.59
C PHE A 54 5.67 9.41 -22.81
N SER A 55 5.80 10.05 -24.00
CA SER A 55 5.46 9.40 -25.26
C SER A 55 6.51 8.33 -25.55
N GLU A 56 6.10 7.07 -25.50
CA GLU A 56 6.97 5.92 -25.73
C GLU A 56 6.13 4.73 -26.18
N ASP A 57 6.59 4.04 -27.22
CA ASP A 57 6.01 2.77 -27.64
C ASP A 57 6.74 1.63 -26.93
N SER A 58 6.04 0.98 -26.04
CA SER A 58 6.59 -0.10 -25.22
C SER A 58 5.57 -1.21 -25.06
N ASP A 59 6.04 -2.45 -24.99
CA ASP A 59 5.17 -3.61 -24.75
C ASP A 59 4.58 -3.58 -23.34
N THR A 60 5.12 -4.33 -22.44
CA THR A 60 4.66 -4.38 -21.03
C THR A 60 5.72 -3.83 -20.11
N VAL A 61 5.34 -2.88 -19.29
CA VAL A 61 6.20 -2.34 -18.23
C VAL A 61 5.86 -3.04 -16.92
N ILE A 62 6.88 -3.51 -16.21
CA ILE A 62 6.74 -4.16 -14.90
C ILE A 62 7.62 -3.46 -13.88
N VAL A 63 7.00 -2.96 -12.80
CA VAL A 63 7.69 -2.43 -11.62
C VAL A 63 7.41 -3.36 -10.46
N ARG A 64 8.47 -3.92 -9.87
CA ARG A 64 8.35 -4.95 -8.84
C ARG A 64 8.80 -4.46 -7.48
N ASP A 65 8.30 -5.14 -6.46
CA ASP A 65 8.76 -5.03 -5.08
C ASP A 65 8.66 -3.61 -4.49
N ILE A 66 7.67 -2.82 -4.94
CA ILE A 66 7.34 -1.55 -4.31
C ILE A 66 6.91 -1.85 -2.88
N GLN A 67 7.67 -1.38 -1.91
CA GLN A 67 7.34 -1.54 -0.50
C GLN A 67 6.11 -0.70 -0.15
N TYR A 68 5.21 -1.25 0.66
CA TYR A 68 4.08 -0.51 1.21
C TYR A 68 3.89 -0.81 2.69
N TYR A 69 3.36 0.18 3.39
CA TYR A 69 2.90 0.08 4.77
C TYR A 69 1.48 0.62 4.83
N SER A 70 0.63 -0.06 5.59
CA SER A 70 -0.76 0.30 5.73
C SER A 70 -1.26 -0.03 7.14
N MET A 71 -2.46 0.42 7.46
CA MET A 71 -3.11 0.19 8.75
C MET A 71 -4.40 -0.60 8.53
N CYS A 72 -4.49 -1.79 9.13
CA CYS A 72 -5.68 -2.63 9.06
C CYS A 72 -6.89 -1.89 9.63
N GLU A 73 -7.94 -1.74 8.83
CA GLU A 73 -9.15 -1.00 9.26
C GLU A 73 -9.91 -1.68 10.40
N HIS A 74 -9.74 -3.00 10.59
CA HIS A 74 -10.45 -3.75 11.62
C HIS A 74 -9.84 -3.62 13.03
N HIS A 75 -8.54 -3.40 13.12
CA HIS A 75 -7.82 -3.44 14.40
C HIS A 75 -6.85 -2.27 14.60
N MET A 76 -6.70 -1.39 13.61
CA MET A 76 -5.69 -0.31 13.61
C MET A 76 -4.28 -0.81 13.92
N LEU A 77 -3.96 -2.03 13.48
CA LEU A 77 -2.62 -2.60 13.54
C LEU A 77 -1.97 -2.57 12.15
N PRO A 78 -0.66 -2.41 12.05
CA PRO A 78 0.00 -2.31 10.75
C PRO A 78 -0.05 -3.64 9.99
N PHE A 79 -0.09 -3.52 8.68
CA PHE A 79 0.29 -4.56 7.74
C PHE A 79 1.18 -3.95 6.67
N TYR A 80 2.08 -4.73 6.12
CA TYR A 80 3.11 -4.26 5.22
C TYR A 80 3.57 -5.36 4.28
N GLY A 81 4.19 -4.97 3.20
CA GLY A 81 4.69 -5.93 2.23
C GLY A 81 5.20 -5.28 0.96
N LYS A 82 5.00 -5.99 -0.15
CA LYS A 82 5.47 -5.58 -1.47
C LYS A 82 4.33 -5.64 -2.47
N ILE A 83 4.28 -4.66 -3.36
CA ILE A 83 3.36 -4.58 -4.50
C ILE A 83 4.16 -4.58 -5.79
N SER A 84 3.75 -5.42 -6.74
CA SER A 84 4.25 -5.41 -8.11
C SER A 84 3.14 -4.95 -9.04
N ILE A 85 3.48 -4.04 -9.96
CA ILE A 85 2.57 -3.47 -10.94
C ILE A 85 3.10 -3.82 -12.33
N ALA A 86 2.26 -4.42 -13.17
CA ALA A 86 2.50 -4.55 -14.58
C ALA A 86 1.41 -3.78 -15.35
N TYR A 87 1.79 -3.05 -16.39
CA TYR A 87 0.82 -2.43 -17.27
C TYR A 87 1.26 -2.50 -18.74
N SER A 88 0.29 -2.60 -19.64
CA SER A 88 0.50 -2.51 -21.09
C SER A 88 0.21 -1.08 -21.53
N PRO A 89 1.21 -0.31 -21.95
CA PRO A 89 1.05 1.07 -22.39
C PRO A 89 0.12 1.22 -23.58
N ASN A 90 -0.35 2.44 -23.81
CA ASN A 90 -1.07 2.87 -25.00
C ASN A 90 -0.41 4.15 -25.55
N GLY A 91 0.83 4.01 -26.04
CA GLY A 91 1.64 5.11 -26.58
C GLY A 91 2.25 6.03 -25.51
N ARG A 92 2.03 5.75 -24.21
CA ARG A 92 2.60 6.54 -23.11
C ARG A 92 2.99 5.64 -21.94
N VAL A 93 4.13 5.96 -21.32
CA VAL A 93 4.63 5.30 -20.11
C VAL A 93 4.66 6.26 -18.93
N PHE A 94 4.53 5.73 -17.71
CA PHE A 94 4.54 6.50 -16.46
C PHE A 94 5.95 6.56 -15.87
N GLY A 95 6.30 7.68 -15.27
CA GLY A 95 7.49 7.76 -14.42
C GLY A 95 7.36 6.79 -13.23
N VAL A 96 8.38 5.98 -12.97
CA VAL A 96 8.39 4.95 -11.91
C VAL A 96 7.99 5.52 -10.55
N SER A 97 8.47 6.73 -10.21
CA SER A 97 8.12 7.43 -8.97
C SER A 97 6.61 7.70 -8.82
N LYS A 98 5.88 7.83 -9.94
CA LYS A 98 4.43 8.04 -9.91
C LYS A 98 3.68 6.76 -9.53
N LEU A 99 4.19 5.60 -9.96
CA LEU A 99 3.64 4.30 -9.57
C LEU A 99 3.88 4.04 -8.06
N VAL A 100 5.04 4.43 -7.54
CA VAL A 100 5.31 4.36 -6.09
C VAL A 100 4.33 5.25 -5.31
N ARG A 101 4.15 6.50 -5.74
CA ARG A 101 3.20 7.43 -5.09
C ARG A 101 1.74 6.96 -5.18
N LEU A 102 1.37 6.30 -6.27
CA LEU A 102 0.05 5.67 -6.42
C LEU A 102 -0.17 4.59 -5.36
N VAL A 103 0.84 3.74 -5.12
CA VAL A 103 0.79 2.75 -4.05
C VAL A 103 0.68 3.43 -2.69
N GLU A 104 1.49 4.45 -2.40
CA GLU A 104 1.44 5.20 -1.14
C GLU A 104 0.06 5.85 -0.90
N LYS A 105 -0.51 6.49 -1.92
CA LYS A 105 -1.84 7.10 -1.88
C LYS A 105 -2.91 6.11 -1.41
N HIS A 106 -2.85 4.87 -1.90
CA HIS A 106 -3.84 3.85 -1.56
C HIS A 106 -3.50 3.02 -0.33
N SER A 107 -2.23 2.96 0.10
CA SER A 107 -1.81 2.20 1.27
C SER A 107 -1.78 3.03 2.57
N LYS A 108 -1.40 4.29 2.53
CA LYS A 108 -1.31 5.16 3.73
C LYS A 108 -2.70 5.60 4.24
N ARG A 109 -3.53 4.61 4.58
CA ARG A 109 -4.93 4.76 5.02
C ARG A 109 -5.31 3.63 5.96
N LEU A 110 -6.51 3.71 6.55
CA LEU A 110 -7.17 2.53 7.09
C LEU A 110 -7.65 1.67 5.91
N GLN A 111 -7.15 0.43 5.80
CA GLN A 111 -7.31 -0.37 4.60
C GLN A 111 -7.42 -1.87 4.84
N ILE A 112 -7.80 -2.57 3.77
CA ILE A 112 -7.56 -3.99 3.57
C ILE A 112 -6.70 -4.17 2.30
N GLN A 113 -5.91 -5.22 2.24
CA GLN A 113 -4.95 -5.43 1.16
C GLN A 113 -5.63 -5.57 -0.21
N GLU A 114 -6.78 -6.22 -0.28
CA GLU A 114 -7.57 -6.40 -1.50
C GLU A 114 -8.04 -5.07 -2.09
N ARG A 115 -8.42 -4.12 -1.23
CA ARG A 115 -8.82 -2.79 -1.68
C ARG A 115 -7.64 -1.99 -2.21
N ILE A 116 -6.45 -2.14 -1.61
CA ILE A 116 -5.23 -1.50 -2.13
C ILE A 116 -4.96 -1.98 -3.55
N THR A 117 -4.89 -3.31 -3.79
CA THR A 117 -4.62 -3.86 -5.13
C THR A 117 -5.66 -3.43 -6.14
N LYS A 118 -6.95 -3.45 -5.76
CA LYS A 118 -8.04 -3.03 -6.63
C LYS A 118 -7.94 -1.54 -6.98
N SER A 119 -7.75 -0.67 -5.97
CA SER A 119 -7.72 0.79 -6.19
C SER A 119 -6.53 1.23 -7.02
N VAL A 120 -5.34 0.64 -6.80
CA VAL A 120 -4.15 0.88 -7.63
C VAL A 120 -4.40 0.46 -9.07
N ALA A 121 -5.00 -0.72 -9.29
CA ALA A 121 -5.32 -1.21 -10.64
C ALA A 121 -6.36 -0.34 -11.34
N ASP A 122 -7.42 0.08 -10.63
CA ASP A 122 -8.50 0.89 -11.20
C ASP A 122 -8.00 2.28 -11.59
N GLU A 123 -7.24 2.96 -10.70
CA GLU A 123 -6.72 4.29 -10.97
C GLU A 123 -5.70 4.27 -12.13
N LEU A 124 -4.80 3.29 -12.17
CA LEU A 124 -3.85 3.19 -13.27
C LEU A 124 -4.56 2.85 -14.61
N TYR A 125 -5.56 1.97 -14.57
CA TYR A 125 -6.34 1.61 -15.77
C TYR A 125 -7.15 2.79 -16.31
N SER A 126 -7.67 3.66 -15.42
CA SER A 126 -8.39 4.87 -15.82
C SER A 126 -7.54 5.88 -16.62
N GLN A 127 -6.22 5.73 -16.60
CA GLN A 127 -5.30 6.55 -17.40
C GLN A 127 -5.22 6.13 -18.89
N GLY A 128 -6.03 5.15 -19.32
CA GLY A 128 -6.14 4.76 -20.73
C GLY A 128 -5.10 3.74 -21.20
N VAL A 129 -4.42 3.03 -20.29
CA VAL A 129 -3.54 1.91 -20.63
C VAL A 129 -4.36 0.70 -21.12
N LYS A 130 -3.77 -0.16 -21.93
CA LYS A 130 -4.45 -1.35 -22.51
C LYS A 130 -4.76 -2.42 -21.45
N GLY A 131 -3.96 -2.50 -20.39
CA GLY A 131 -4.17 -3.45 -19.29
C GLY A 131 -3.31 -3.16 -18.09
N VAL A 132 -3.77 -3.62 -16.93
CA VAL A 132 -3.06 -3.51 -15.64
C VAL A 132 -3.16 -4.82 -14.88
N ALA A 133 -2.06 -5.23 -14.27
CA ALA A 133 -2.01 -6.28 -13.27
C ALA A 133 -1.31 -5.74 -12.02
N VAL A 134 -1.93 -5.89 -10.87
CA VAL A 134 -1.36 -5.54 -9.55
C VAL A 134 -1.36 -6.78 -8.70
N VAL A 135 -0.21 -7.10 -8.10
CA VAL A 135 -0.05 -8.22 -7.19
C VAL A 135 0.60 -7.69 -5.91
N ALA A 136 -0.01 -7.95 -4.77
CA ALA A 136 0.53 -7.60 -3.45
C ALA A 136 0.72 -8.85 -2.60
N GLU A 137 1.85 -8.90 -1.89
CA GLU A 137 2.11 -9.85 -0.83
C GLU A 137 2.33 -9.08 0.48
N GLY A 138 1.71 -9.51 1.57
CA GLY A 138 1.77 -8.77 2.83
C GLY A 138 1.77 -9.63 4.07
N ASN A 139 2.34 -9.05 5.13
CA ASN A 139 2.37 -9.55 6.49
C ASN A 139 1.42 -8.71 7.35
N HIS A 140 0.55 -9.37 8.11
CA HIS A 140 -0.52 -8.72 8.87
C HIS A 140 -0.29 -8.87 10.38
N MET A 141 0.10 -7.78 11.07
CA MET A 141 0.32 -7.79 12.51
C MET A 141 -0.95 -8.14 13.30
N CYS A 142 -2.12 -7.79 12.77
CA CYS A 142 -3.40 -8.15 13.38
C CYS A 142 -3.66 -9.67 13.42
N MET A 143 -2.97 -10.45 12.59
CA MET A 143 -3.00 -11.91 12.57
C MET A 143 -1.81 -12.52 13.33
N GLN A 144 -0.64 -11.89 13.25
CA GLN A 144 0.60 -12.43 13.82
C GLN A 144 0.66 -12.27 15.35
N MET A 145 0.42 -11.05 15.89
CA MET A 145 0.65 -10.75 17.30
C MET A 145 -0.53 -11.06 18.23
N ARG A 146 -1.72 -11.27 17.66
CA ARG A 146 -2.96 -11.54 18.41
C ARG A 146 -3.91 -12.44 17.60
N GLY A 147 -5.01 -12.86 18.20
CA GLY A 147 -6.01 -13.73 17.56
C GLY A 147 -5.42 -15.10 17.21
N VAL A 148 -5.33 -15.41 15.94
CA VAL A 148 -4.84 -16.73 15.45
C VAL A 148 -3.33 -16.94 15.62
N ARG A 149 -2.55 -15.86 15.84
CA ARG A 149 -1.09 -15.89 16.06
C ARG A 149 -0.33 -16.71 15.01
N ASN A 150 -0.56 -16.39 13.75
CA ASN A 150 0.04 -17.06 12.61
C ASN A 150 0.73 -16.06 11.69
N ASP A 151 1.87 -16.44 11.13
CA ASP A 151 2.71 -15.60 10.26
C ASP A 151 2.47 -15.85 8.75
N ALA A 152 1.35 -16.51 8.40
CA ALA A 152 0.99 -16.71 7.01
C ALA A 152 0.98 -15.39 6.23
N LYS A 153 1.56 -15.43 5.04
CA LYS A 153 1.56 -14.29 4.12
C LYS A 153 0.30 -14.29 3.29
N MET A 154 -0.28 -13.12 3.12
CA MET A 154 -1.44 -12.92 2.28
C MET A 154 -1.04 -12.42 0.90
N THR A 155 -1.56 -13.03 -0.15
CA THR A 155 -1.41 -12.52 -1.52
C THR A 155 -2.76 -12.07 -2.05
N SER A 156 -2.83 -10.87 -2.60
CA SER A 156 -3.99 -10.34 -3.32
C SER A 156 -3.58 -9.84 -4.71
N ASN A 157 -4.52 -9.85 -5.65
CA ASN A 157 -4.26 -9.39 -7.02
C ASN A 157 -5.48 -8.71 -7.63
N ALA A 158 -5.22 -7.88 -8.66
CA ALA A 158 -6.25 -7.25 -9.47
C ALA A 158 -5.78 -7.15 -10.92
N PHE A 159 -6.66 -7.48 -11.87
CA PHE A 159 -6.39 -7.43 -13.30
C PHE A 159 -7.42 -6.57 -14.01
N ARG A 160 -6.97 -5.77 -15.03
CA ARG A 160 -7.82 -4.93 -15.86
C ARG A 160 -7.41 -5.03 -17.32
N GLY A 161 -8.36 -4.76 -18.21
CA GLY A 161 -8.13 -4.71 -19.65
C GLY A 161 -7.61 -6.03 -20.22
N VAL A 162 -6.61 -5.98 -21.07
CA VAL A 162 -6.04 -7.15 -21.77
C VAL A 162 -5.48 -8.22 -20.83
N PHE A 163 -5.16 -7.87 -19.57
CA PHE A 163 -4.67 -8.83 -18.58
C PHE A 163 -5.79 -9.58 -17.84
N GLN A 164 -7.06 -9.39 -18.21
CA GLN A 164 -8.17 -10.21 -17.68
C GLN A 164 -8.28 -11.58 -18.37
N ASN A 165 -7.64 -11.76 -19.53
CA ASN A 165 -7.55 -13.05 -20.21
C ASN A 165 -6.66 -14.02 -19.42
N ASP A 166 -7.03 -15.29 -19.30
CA ASP A 166 -6.34 -16.25 -18.43
C ASP A 166 -4.91 -16.58 -18.90
N ALA A 167 -4.66 -16.60 -20.20
CA ALA A 167 -3.30 -16.77 -20.74
C ALA A 167 -2.41 -15.57 -20.37
N ALA A 168 -2.93 -14.35 -20.51
CA ALA A 168 -2.22 -13.13 -20.14
C ALA A 168 -1.99 -13.04 -18.63
N LYS A 169 -2.97 -13.41 -17.79
CA LYS A 169 -2.79 -13.49 -16.32
C LYS A 169 -1.64 -14.44 -15.97
N THR A 170 -1.64 -15.64 -16.56
CA THR A 170 -0.60 -16.65 -16.30
C THR A 170 0.78 -16.13 -16.70
N ALA A 171 0.90 -15.53 -17.88
CA ALA A 171 2.16 -14.97 -18.37
C ALA A 171 2.67 -13.83 -17.46
N ILE A 172 1.82 -12.87 -17.10
CA ILE A 172 2.20 -11.74 -16.23
C ILE A 172 2.57 -12.21 -14.83
N LEU A 173 1.82 -13.14 -14.23
CA LEU A 173 2.16 -13.70 -12.93
C LEU A 173 3.51 -14.42 -12.95
N ALA A 174 3.83 -15.16 -14.02
CA ALA A 174 5.13 -15.78 -14.20
C ALA A 174 6.26 -14.73 -14.30
N MET A 175 6.05 -13.63 -15.03
CA MET A 175 7.02 -12.55 -15.16
C MET A 175 7.25 -11.81 -13.84
N ILE A 176 6.21 -11.59 -13.04
CA ILE A 176 6.31 -10.95 -11.72
C ILE A 176 7.07 -11.85 -10.74
N ARG A 177 6.87 -13.16 -10.78
CA ARG A 177 7.48 -14.14 -9.87
C ARG A 177 8.95 -14.46 -10.18
N ARG A 178 9.42 -14.23 -11.41
CA ARG A 178 10.70 -14.72 -11.95
C ARG A 178 11.98 -14.18 -11.31
N THR A 179 11.94 -13.43 -10.21
CA THR A 179 13.13 -12.85 -9.60
C THR A 179 13.13 -12.86 -8.07
N SER A 180 12.74 -13.98 -7.48
CA SER A 180 13.07 -14.26 -6.08
C SER A 180 14.30 -15.18 -5.92
N GLU A 181 15.09 -15.38 -6.97
CA GLU A 181 16.41 -15.98 -6.81
C GLU A 181 17.41 -14.90 -6.36
N PRO A 182 18.15 -15.11 -5.25
CA PRO A 182 19.19 -14.19 -4.86
C PRO A 182 20.25 -14.18 -5.98
N SER A 183 20.53 -13.01 -6.55
CA SER A 183 21.75 -12.79 -7.29
C SER A 183 22.91 -12.97 -6.32
N TYR A 184 23.76 -13.96 -6.59
CA TYR A 184 25.01 -14.22 -5.87
C TYR A 184 25.93 -13.01 -5.89
#